data_69b01f33374b93a756cc66e72cfc3e37
#
_entry.id   69b01f33374b93a756cc66e72cfc3e37
#
_cell.length_a   1.000
_cell.length_b   1.000
_cell.length_c   1.000
_cell.angle_alpha   90.00
_cell.angle_beta   90.00
_cell.angle_gamma   90.00
#
_symmetry.space_group_name_H-M   'P 1'
#
loop_
_entity.id
_entity.type
_entity.pdbx_description
1 polymer ?
#
loop_
_entity_poly.entity_id
_entity_poly.type
_entity_poly.pdbx_seq_one_letter_code
_entity_poly.pdbx_strand_id
1 'polypeptide(L)'
;MIRKFVFYMLTLSILSVPYAFASENLFQFQAPDIDGEKLSLRQFEGQVVLVVNTASKCGYTYQYEGLEKVYRQFKARGFMVLGFPSDDFWQEYNSNKEIKEFCEGFQISFPLFAEGPVRGSEKQAVFRFLTEQSGMDGEIRWNFEKFLLDRDGNLVRRYRSGQDPDEDPLLSQIETLL
;
A
#
# COMPACT_ATOMS: atom_id res chain seq x y z
N MET A 1 -61.60 39.47 33.36
CA MET A 1 -61.13 39.06 32.05
C MET A 1 -59.64 38.65 32.15
N ILE A 2 -59.39 37.33 32.19
CA ILE A 2 -58.05 36.80 32.35
C ILE A 2 -57.61 36.24 30.99
N ARG A 3 -56.62 36.90 30.32
CA ARG A 3 -56.09 36.45 29.03
C ARG A 3 -55.04 35.34 29.31
N LYS A 4 -55.35 34.14 28.85
CA LYS A 4 -54.38 33.01 28.85
C LYS A 4 -53.41 33.20 27.69
N PHE A 5 -52.12 33.38 28.01
CA PHE A 5 -51.06 33.29 27.02
C PHE A 5 -50.67 31.81 26.83
N VAL A 6 -50.81 31.30 25.62
CA VAL A 6 -50.33 29.98 25.23
C VAL A 6 -48.91 30.16 24.64
N PHE A 7 -47.90 29.62 25.34
CA PHE A 7 -46.55 29.56 24.83
C PHE A 7 -46.40 28.31 23.95
N TYR A 8 -46.18 28.52 22.65
CA TYR A 8 -45.77 27.44 21.75
C TYR A 8 -44.27 27.23 21.89
N MET A 9 -43.84 26.12 22.50
CA MET A 9 -42.45 25.68 22.47
C MET A 9 -42.17 25.03 21.11
N LEU A 10 -41.39 25.72 20.28
CA LEU A 10 -40.84 25.12 19.05
C LEU A 10 -39.67 24.19 19.47
N THR A 11 -39.87 22.88 19.41
CA THR A 11 -38.81 21.91 19.59
C THR A 11 -38.01 21.80 18.29
N LEU A 12 -36.80 22.35 18.30
CA LEU A 12 -35.86 22.22 17.20
C LEU A 12 -35.22 20.81 17.24
N SER A 13 -35.71 19.90 16.40
CA SER A 13 -35.10 18.58 16.23
C SER A 13 -33.78 18.72 15.46
N ILE A 14 -32.68 18.63 16.17
CA ILE A 14 -31.34 18.54 15.55
C ILE A 14 -31.21 17.14 14.94
N LEU A 15 -31.33 17.03 13.62
CA LEU A 15 -30.98 15.84 12.86
C LEU A 15 -29.45 15.67 12.92
N SER A 16 -28.97 14.79 13.79
CA SER A 16 -27.59 14.36 13.79
C SER A 16 -27.34 13.50 12.54
N VAL A 17 -26.70 14.06 11.52
CA VAL A 17 -26.17 13.29 10.40
C VAL A 17 -25.00 12.48 10.94
N PRO A 18 -25.01 11.14 10.87
CA PRO A 18 -23.85 10.36 11.26
C PRO A 18 -22.70 10.71 10.32
N TYR A 19 -21.63 11.28 10.86
CA TYR A 19 -20.35 11.38 10.15
C TYR A 19 -19.83 9.95 9.98
N ALA A 20 -19.97 9.40 8.79
CA ALA A 20 -19.24 8.19 8.41
C ALA A 20 -17.75 8.59 8.31
N PHE A 21 -16.93 8.17 9.27
CA PHE A 21 -15.50 8.21 9.11
C PHE A 21 -15.17 7.28 7.94
N ALA A 22 -14.70 7.85 6.84
CA ALA A 22 -14.13 7.03 5.76
C ALA A 22 -12.98 6.22 6.36
N SER A 23 -13.02 4.90 6.17
CA SER A 23 -11.91 4.04 6.58
C SER A 23 -10.65 4.49 5.85
N GLU A 24 -9.51 4.51 6.54
CA GLU A 24 -8.23 4.82 5.94
C GLU A 24 -7.92 3.77 4.85
N ASN A 25 -7.45 4.21 3.69
CA ASN A 25 -7.07 3.35 2.58
C ASN A 25 -5.75 3.81 1.96
N LEU A 26 -5.14 2.98 1.11
CA LEU A 26 -3.83 3.24 0.50
C LEU A 26 -3.77 4.59 -0.25
N PHE A 27 -4.84 5.01 -0.90
CA PHE A 27 -4.85 6.16 -1.81
C PHE A 27 -4.82 7.52 -1.11
N GLN A 28 -4.90 7.54 0.23
CA GLN A 28 -4.76 8.74 1.04
C GLN A 28 -3.29 9.12 1.29
N PHE A 29 -2.34 8.21 1.03
CA PHE A 29 -0.93 8.41 1.29
C PHE A 29 -0.19 9.02 0.10
N GLN A 30 1.02 9.48 0.39
CA GLN A 30 2.00 9.96 -0.57
C GLN A 30 3.39 9.57 -0.05
N ALA A 31 4.30 9.30 -0.98
CA ALA A 31 5.68 8.97 -0.67
C ALA A 31 6.60 9.53 -1.78
N PRO A 32 7.88 9.81 -1.48
CA PRO A 32 8.83 10.15 -2.54
C PRO A 32 9.06 8.91 -3.43
N ASP A 33 9.10 9.11 -4.74
CA ASP A 33 9.53 8.08 -5.68
C ASP A 33 11.06 7.88 -5.62
N ILE A 34 11.59 6.96 -6.44
CA ILE A 34 13.02 6.64 -6.45
C ILE A 34 13.91 7.83 -6.87
N ASP A 35 13.34 8.82 -7.57
CA ASP A 35 14.03 10.05 -7.97
C ASP A 35 13.85 11.17 -6.92
N GLY A 36 13.09 10.92 -5.84
CA GLY A 36 12.84 11.85 -4.74
C GLY A 36 11.66 12.79 -4.97
N GLU A 37 10.93 12.63 -6.06
CA GLU A 37 9.75 13.42 -6.35
C GLU A 37 8.52 12.92 -5.57
N LYS A 38 7.76 13.86 -5.01
CA LYS A 38 6.60 13.52 -4.17
C LYS A 38 5.45 12.97 -5.00
N LEU A 39 5.12 11.71 -4.81
CA LEU A 39 4.12 10.97 -5.58
C LEU A 39 2.91 10.63 -4.70
N SER A 40 1.71 11.04 -5.15
CA SER A 40 0.46 10.69 -4.48
C SER A 40 -0.01 9.31 -4.92
N LEU A 41 -0.29 8.42 -3.95
CA LEU A 41 -0.81 7.08 -4.25
C LEU A 41 -2.23 7.10 -4.80
N ARG A 42 -2.93 8.24 -4.72
CA ARG A 42 -4.24 8.44 -5.35
C ARG A 42 -4.23 8.20 -6.87
N GLN A 43 -3.10 8.39 -7.54
CA GLN A 43 -3.00 8.12 -8.98
C GLN A 43 -3.22 6.65 -9.35
N PHE A 44 -3.16 5.74 -8.37
CA PHE A 44 -3.40 4.31 -8.55
C PHE A 44 -4.84 3.89 -8.14
N GLU A 45 -5.69 4.85 -7.78
CA GLU A 45 -7.09 4.61 -7.41
C GLU A 45 -7.83 3.87 -8.54
N GLY A 46 -8.63 2.87 -8.17
CA GLY A 46 -9.32 2.01 -9.13
C GLY A 46 -8.48 0.83 -9.66
N GLN A 47 -7.22 0.70 -9.24
CA GLN A 47 -6.37 -0.44 -9.57
C GLN A 47 -6.22 -1.39 -8.37
N VAL A 48 -6.06 -2.68 -8.66
CA VAL A 48 -5.59 -3.67 -7.68
C VAL A 48 -4.10 -3.43 -7.46
N VAL A 49 -3.67 -3.25 -6.23
CA VAL A 49 -2.30 -2.83 -5.91
C VAL A 49 -1.58 -3.90 -5.08
N LEU A 50 -0.35 -4.21 -5.47
CA LEU A 50 0.57 -5.04 -4.69
C LEU A 50 1.72 -4.17 -4.18
N VAL A 51 1.73 -3.85 -2.88
CA VAL A 51 2.83 -3.16 -2.21
C VAL A 51 3.85 -4.19 -1.72
N VAL A 52 5.13 -3.96 -2.01
CA VAL A 52 6.22 -4.88 -1.66
C VAL A 52 7.38 -4.10 -1.04
N ASN A 53 7.86 -4.50 0.13
CA ASN A 53 9.15 -4.00 0.64
C ASN A 53 10.29 -4.78 0.01
N THR A 54 11.14 -4.11 -0.75
CA THR A 54 12.17 -4.72 -1.58
C THR A 54 13.58 -4.51 -1.02
N ALA A 55 14.54 -5.30 -1.51
CA ALA A 55 15.96 -5.11 -1.21
C ALA A 55 16.83 -5.74 -2.30
N SER A 56 17.94 -5.07 -2.64
CA SER A 56 18.83 -5.45 -3.75
C SER A 56 19.80 -6.58 -3.43
N LYS A 57 20.11 -6.83 -2.15
CA LYS A 57 21.13 -7.79 -1.68
C LYS A 57 20.53 -8.94 -0.87
N CYS A 58 19.26 -9.25 -1.07
CA CYS A 58 18.52 -10.26 -0.35
C CYS A 58 18.53 -11.60 -1.07
N GLY A 59 18.43 -12.71 -0.34
CA GLY A 59 18.23 -14.03 -0.94
C GLY A 59 16.92 -14.15 -1.76
N TYR A 60 15.94 -13.26 -1.53
CA TYR A 60 14.68 -13.18 -2.27
C TYR A 60 14.70 -12.20 -3.45
N THR A 61 15.85 -11.60 -3.78
CA THR A 61 15.98 -10.60 -4.87
C THR A 61 15.54 -11.16 -6.24
N TYR A 62 15.65 -12.46 -6.46
CA TYR A 62 15.14 -13.13 -7.66
C TYR A 62 13.63 -12.86 -7.89
N GLN A 63 12.87 -12.56 -6.84
CA GLN A 63 11.43 -12.27 -6.95
C GLN A 63 11.11 -10.98 -7.73
N TYR A 64 12.10 -10.12 -7.98
CA TYR A 64 11.90 -9.00 -8.90
C TYR A 64 11.45 -9.47 -10.31
N GLU A 65 11.98 -10.58 -10.80
CA GLU A 65 11.57 -11.16 -12.09
C GLU A 65 10.08 -11.57 -12.07
N GLY A 66 9.65 -12.25 -11.00
CA GLY A 66 8.27 -12.65 -10.82
C GLY A 66 7.33 -11.45 -10.65
N LEU A 67 7.73 -10.41 -9.90
CA LEU A 67 6.97 -9.16 -9.73
C LEU A 67 6.78 -8.45 -11.08
N GLU A 68 7.84 -8.32 -11.87
CA GLU A 68 7.77 -7.70 -13.20
C GLU A 68 6.91 -8.52 -14.17
N LYS A 69 7.03 -9.83 -14.14
CA LYS A 69 6.20 -10.75 -14.95
C LYS A 69 4.71 -10.56 -14.67
N VAL A 70 4.31 -10.59 -13.38
CA VAL A 70 2.92 -10.42 -12.96
C VAL A 70 2.43 -9.00 -13.28
N TYR A 71 3.26 -7.99 -13.05
CA TYR A 71 2.93 -6.62 -13.43
C TYR A 71 2.64 -6.48 -14.93
N ARG A 72 3.54 -6.97 -15.80
CA ARG A 72 3.34 -6.92 -17.25
C ARG A 72 2.10 -7.69 -17.71
N GLN A 73 1.83 -8.82 -17.08
CA GLN A 73 0.67 -9.66 -17.39
C GLN A 73 -0.65 -8.95 -17.12
N PHE A 74 -0.75 -8.21 -16.00
CA PHE A 74 -2.03 -7.71 -15.52
C PHE A 74 -2.18 -6.18 -15.54
N LYS A 75 -1.14 -5.39 -15.84
CA LYS A 75 -1.23 -3.92 -15.86
C LYS A 75 -2.35 -3.38 -16.75
N ALA A 76 -2.59 -3.98 -17.90
CA ALA A 76 -3.66 -3.58 -18.81
C ALA A 76 -5.07 -3.89 -18.26
N ARG A 77 -5.18 -4.74 -17.23
CA ARG A 77 -6.42 -5.04 -16.52
C ARG A 77 -6.62 -4.22 -15.25
N GLY A 78 -5.72 -3.27 -14.97
CA GLY A 78 -5.79 -2.43 -13.79
C GLY A 78 -5.08 -3.02 -12.57
N PHE A 79 -3.92 -3.64 -12.78
CA PHE A 79 -3.01 -4.09 -11.71
C PHE A 79 -1.76 -3.23 -11.63
N MET A 80 -1.30 -2.97 -10.41
CA MET A 80 -0.10 -2.19 -10.13
C MET A 80 0.76 -2.87 -9.08
N VAL A 81 2.07 -2.86 -9.29
CA VAL A 81 3.07 -3.20 -8.28
C VAL A 81 3.74 -1.90 -7.81
N LEU A 82 3.93 -1.74 -6.51
CA LEU A 82 4.62 -0.61 -5.90
C LEU A 82 5.80 -1.16 -5.07
N GLY A 83 7.03 -0.93 -5.52
CA GLY A 83 8.24 -1.38 -4.85
C GLY A 83 8.78 -0.32 -3.90
N PHE A 84 8.95 -0.69 -2.63
CA PHE A 84 9.50 0.17 -1.57
C PHE A 84 10.83 -0.43 -1.07
N PRO A 85 11.97 0.02 -1.58
CA PRO A 85 13.28 -0.38 -1.08
C PRO A 85 13.47 -0.03 0.40
N SER A 86 14.12 -0.93 1.16
CA SER A 86 14.42 -0.69 2.56
C SER A 86 15.69 -1.38 3.02
N ASP A 87 16.51 -0.66 3.79
CA ASP A 87 17.71 -1.21 4.44
C ASP A 87 17.47 -1.66 5.89
N ASP A 88 16.25 -1.79 6.34
CA ASP A 88 15.92 -2.25 7.70
C ASP A 88 16.46 -3.65 8.04
N PHE A 89 16.89 -4.40 7.03
CA PHE A 89 17.49 -5.73 7.16
C PHE A 89 18.95 -5.77 6.63
N TRP A 90 19.60 -4.60 6.46
CA TRP A 90 21.00 -4.44 6.02
C TRP A 90 21.29 -5.13 4.68
N GLN A 91 20.34 -5.09 3.76
CA GLN A 91 20.40 -5.78 2.48
C GLN A 91 20.07 -4.87 1.29
N GLU A 92 20.16 -3.55 1.48
CA GLU A 92 19.92 -2.59 0.39
C GLU A 92 21.22 -1.82 0.05
N TYR A 93 21.21 -1.07 -1.05
CA TYR A 93 22.24 -0.09 -1.39
C TYR A 93 22.02 1.21 -0.61
N ASN A 94 23.09 2.00 -0.49
CA ASN A 94 23.10 3.21 0.34
C ASN A 94 22.47 4.44 -0.34
N SER A 95 22.07 4.34 -1.61
CA SER A 95 21.50 5.45 -2.35
C SER A 95 20.41 5.01 -3.32
N ASN A 96 19.38 5.85 -3.48
CA ASN A 96 18.32 5.63 -4.47
C ASN A 96 18.85 5.44 -5.89
N LYS A 97 19.96 6.11 -6.23
CA LYS A 97 20.62 5.97 -7.54
C LYS A 97 21.10 4.55 -7.77
N GLU A 98 21.84 3.97 -6.80
CA GLU A 98 22.34 2.60 -6.91
C GLU A 98 21.19 1.58 -6.95
N ILE A 99 20.13 1.81 -6.17
CA ILE A 99 18.93 0.97 -6.17
C ILE A 99 18.25 1.00 -7.54
N LYS A 100 18.08 2.20 -8.12
CA LYS A 100 17.50 2.39 -9.45
C LYS A 100 18.31 1.67 -10.52
N GLU A 101 19.62 1.89 -10.57
CA GLU A 101 20.54 1.23 -11.50
C GLU A 101 20.48 -0.31 -11.38
N PHE A 102 20.39 -0.82 -10.15
CA PHE A 102 20.22 -2.25 -9.90
C PHE A 102 18.89 -2.78 -10.46
N CYS A 103 17.79 -2.09 -10.19
CA CYS A 103 16.45 -2.47 -10.66
C CYS A 103 16.33 -2.37 -12.21
N GLU A 104 17.04 -1.43 -12.85
CA GLU A 104 17.15 -1.37 -14.31
C GLU A 104 17.78 -2.64 -14.89
N GLY A 105 18.75 -3.23 -14.19
CA GLY A 105 19.33 -4.53 -14.54
C GLY A 105 18.32 -5.69 -14.55
N PHE A 106 17.28 -5.63 -13.71
CA PHE A 106 16.14 -6.55 -13.71
C PHE A 106 15.02 -6.15 -14.68
N GLN A 107 15.22 -5.06 -15.44
CA GLN A 107 14.20 -4.51 -16.36
C GLN A 107 12.87 -4.18 -15.67
N ILE A 108 12.93 -3.73 -14.41
CA ILE A 108 11.76 -3.33 -13.63
C ILE A 108 11.10 -2.11 -14.28
N SER A 109 9.80 -2.21 -14.53
CA SER A 109 9.00 -1.16 -15.14
C SER A 109 7.83 -0.67 -14.27
N PHE A 110 7.60 -1.29 -13.12
CA PHE A 110 6.65 -0.80 -12.13
C PHE A 110 7.28 0.31 -11.26
N PRO A 111 6.46 1.18 -10.63
CA PRO A 111 6.94 2.26 -9.77
C PRO A 111 7.80 1.78 -8.61
N LEU A 112 8.96 2.43 -8.45
CA LEU A 112 9.82 2.30 -7.28
C LEU A 112 9.77 3.59 -6.46
N PHE A 113 9.76 3.45 -5.14
CA PHE A 113 9.80 4.55 -4.19
C PHE A 113 11.23 4.73 -3.64
N ALA A 114 11.47 5.88 -3.03
CA ALA A 114 12.72 6.15 -2.35
C ALA A 114 12.92 5.16 -1.19
N GLU A 115 14.18 4.78 -0.96
CA GLU A 115 14.54 3.95 0.19
C GLU A 115 14.04 4.60 1.49
N GLY A 116 13.53 3.76 2.39
CA GLY A 116 13.08 4.21 3.70
C GLY A 116 12.61 3.08 4.62
N PRO A 117 12.40 3.41 5.92
CA PRO A 117 12.06 2.40 6.91
C PRO A 117 10.65 1.83 6.69
N VAL A 118 10.54 0.50 6.83
CA VAL A 118 9.29 -0.27 6.69
C VAL A 118 8.87 -0.92 8.01
N ARG A 119 9.70 -0.81 9.06
CA ARG A 119 9.46 -1.36 10.40
C ARG A 119 9.86 -0.39 11.50
N GLY A 120 9.48 -0.71 12.76
CA GLY A 120 9.78 0.12 13.92
C GLY A 120 8.96 1.41 14.00
N SER A 121 9.35 2.32 14.90
CA SER A 121 8.63 3.58 15.16
C SER A 121 8.70 4.57 13.98
N GLU A 122 9.78 4.50 13.21
CA GLU A 122 10.06 5.44 12.10
C GLU A 122 9.53 4.95 10.74
N LYS A 123 8.85 3.79 10.71
CA LYS A 123 8.29 3.25 9.46
C LYS A 123 7.43 4.27 8.73
N GLN A 124 7.53 4.28 7.41
CA GLN A 124 6.76 5.13 6.53
C GLN A 124 5.25 4.98 6.79
N ALA A 125 4.47 6.05 6.58
CA ALA A 125 3.03 6.07 6.84
C ALA A 125 2.27 4.94 6.10
N VAL A 126 2.67 4.62 4.87
CA VAL A 126 2.13 3.48 4.10
C VAL A 126 2.29 2.17 4.86
N PHE A 127 3.48 1.90 5.42
CA PHE A 127 3.72 0.66 6.16
C PHE A 127 3.08 0.66 7.54
N ARG A 128 2.88 1.82 8.16
CA ARG A 128 2.06 1.93 9.36
C ARG A 128 0.64 1.47 9.08
N PHE A 129 0.00 2.02 8.05
CA PHE A 129 -1.31 1.60 7.59
C PHE A 129 -1.37 0.09 7.32
N LEU A 130 -0.44 -0.45 6.52
CA LEU A 130 -0.45 -1.85 6.10
C LEU A 130 -0.19 -2.85 7.24
N THR A 131 0.55 -2.45 8.28
CA THR A 131 0.95 -3.35 9.38
C THR A 131 0.10 -3.21 10.64
N GLU A 132 -0.84 -2.28 10.67
CA GLU A 132 -1.75 -2.05 11.80
C GLU A 132 -3.21 -2.45 11.50
N GLN A 133 -3.46 -3.13 10.35
CA GLN A 133 -4.79 -3.62 9.99
C GLN A 133 -5.17 -4.86 10.79
N SER A 134 -6.38 -4.88 11.36
CA SER A 134 -6.88 -5.99 12.16
C SER A 134 -6.85 -7.31 11.38
N GLY A 135 -6.24 -8.33 11.99
CA GLY A 135 -6.10 -9.67 11.42
C GLY A 135 -4.91 -9.85 10.46
N MET A 136 -4.26 -8.76 10.04
CA MET A 136 -3.06 -8.79 9.20
C MET A 136 -1.92 -7.95 9.80
N ASP A 137 -2.09 -7.52 11.02
CA ASP A 137 -1.20 -6.68 11.80
C ASP A 137 0.14 -7.35 12.14
N GLY A 138 1.03 -6.53 12.65
CA GLY A 138 2.37 -6.91 13.12
C GLY A 138 3.50 -6.47 12.18
N GLU A 139 4.68 -6.35 12.76
CA GLU A 139 5.88 -5.86 12.08
C GLU A 139 6.26 -6.70 10.85
N ILE A 140 6.87 -6.04 9.86
CA ILE A 140 7.54 -6.70 8.74
C ILE A 140 8.71 -7.49 9.30
N ARG A 141 8.80 -8.76 8.91
CA ARG A 141 9.78 -9.71 9.45
C ARG A 141 10.99 -9.87 8.54
N TRP A 142 10.84 -9.62 7.25
CA TRP A 142 11.92 -9.73 6.27
C TRP A 142 11.61 -8.96 4.99
N ASN A 143 12.58 -8.83 4.10
CA ASN A 143 12.39 -8.27 2.77
C ASN A 143 11.41 -9.10 1.93
N PHE A 144 10.77 -8.50 0.94
CA PHE A 144 9.80 -9.10 0.03
C PHE A 144 8.53 -9.62 0.71
N GLU A 145 8.04 -9.01 1.79
CA GLU A 145 6.64 -9.17 2.19
C GLU A 145 5.74 -8.39 1.23
N LYS A 146 4.57 -8.95 0.94
CA LYS A 146 3.65 -8.39 -0.04
C LYS A 146 2.32 -8.10 0.63
N PHE A 147 1.73 -6.97 0.26
CA PHE A 147 0.43 -6.51 0.71
C PHE A 147 -0.46 -6.29 -0.51
N LEU A 148 -1.49 -7.10 -0.66
CA LEU A 148 -2.43 -7.03 -1.78
C LEU A 148 -3.64 -6.21 -1.36
N LEU A 149 -3.96 -5.18 -2.16
CA LEU A 149 -5.07 -4.26 -1.92
C LEU A 149 -6.06 -4.30 -3.09
N ASP A 150 -7.33 -4.08 -2.77
CA ASP A 150 -8.39 -3.98 -3.77
C ASP A 150 -8.39 -2.63 -4.50
N ARG A 151 -9.36 -2.44 -5.41
CA ARG A 151 -9.50 -1.22 -6.22
C ARG A 151 -9.86 0.03 -5.40
N ASP A 152 -10.37 -0.15 -4.18
CA ASP A 152 -10.70 0.92 -3.24
C ASP A 152 -9.53 1.24 -2.28
N GLY A 153 -8.41 0.50 -2.40
CA GLY A 153 -7.21 0.66 -1.60
C GLY A 153 -7.29 0.02 -0.21
N ASN A 154 -8.24 -0.90 0.01
CA ASN A 154 -8.34 -1.65 1.25
C ASN A 154 -7.40 -2.86 1.21
N LEU A 155 -6.73 -3.16 2.33
CA LEU A 155 -5.87 -4.33 2.45
C LEU A 155 -6.70 -5.62 2.44
N VAL A 156 -6.48 -6.46 1.42
CA VAL A 156 -7.17 -7.75 1.24
C VAL A 156 -6.37 -8.88 1.87
N ARG A 157 -5.04 -8.88 1.65
CA ARG A 157 -4.18 -9.96 2.14
C ARG A 157 -2.71 -9.55 2.25
N ARG A 158 -2.03 -10.15 3.24
CA ARG A 158 -0.59 -10.03 3.43
C ARG A 158 0.07 -11.39 3.18
N TYR A 159 1.18 -11.38 2.47
CA TYR A 159 1.99 -12.56 2.18
C TYR A 159 3.40 -12.37 2.71
N ARG A 160 3.96 -13.43 3.28
CA ARG A 160 5.33 -13.43 3.77
C ARG A 160 6.33 -13.55 2.62
N SER A 161 7.59 -13.26 2.91
CA SER A 161 8.70 -13.21 1.93
C SER A 161 8.80 -14.43 1.01
N GLY A 162 8.59 -15.64 1.57
CA GLY A 162 8.70 -16.89 0.82
C GLY A 162 7.56 -17.19 -0.18
N GLN A 163 6.52 -16.33 -0.25
CA GLN A 163 5.50 -16.46 -1.29
C GLN A 163 6.01 -15.83 -2.58
N ASP A 164 6.22 -16.62 -3.61
CA ASP A 164 6.60 -16.10 -4.93
C ASP A 164 5.44 -15.34 -5.58
N PRO A 165 5.73 -14.19 -6.23
CA PRO A 165 4.66 -13.31 -6.72
C PRO A 165 3.89 -13.88 -7.91
N ASP A 166 4.45 -14.78 -8.68
CA ASP A 166 3.85 -15.42 -9.86
C ASP A 166 3.35 -16.85 -9.59
N GLU A 167 3.18 -17.21 -8.32
CA GLU A 167 2.65 -18.48 -7.86
C GLU A 167 1.42 -18.32 -6.96
N ASP A 168 0.62 -19.40 -6.87
CA ASP A 168 -0.52 -19.49 -5.95
C ASP A 168 -0.03 -19.55 -4.47
N PRO A 169 -0.80 -18.96 -3.54
CA PRO A 169 -2.13 -18.40 -3.73
C PRO A 169 -2.17 -16.92 -4.14
N LEU A 170 -1.02 -16.22 -4.29
CA LEU A 170 -1.01 -14.79 -4.61
C LEU A 170 -1.54 -14.53 -6.02
N LEU A 171 -1.10 -15.31 -7.02
CA LEU A 171 -1.49 -15.13 -8.42
C LEU A 171 -3.00 -15.24 -8.60
N SER A 172 -3.63 -16.30 -8.09
CA SER A 172 -5.07 -16.50 -8.16
C SER A 172 -5.87 -15.43 -7.40
N GLN A 173 -5.31 -14.91 -6.30
CA GLN A 173 -5.97 -13.83 -5.56
C GLN A 173 -5.95 -12.51 -6.35
N ILE A 174 -4.85 -12.21 -7.05
CA ILE A 174 -4.79 -11.06 -7.96
C ILE A 174 -5.85 -11.19 -9.05
N GLU A 175 -5.94 -12.35 -9.71
CA GLU A 175 -6.93 -12.60 -10.77
C GLU A 175 -8.37 -12.43 -10.28
N THR A 176 -8.66 -12.82 -9.05
CA THR A 176 -9.99 -12.69 -8.44
C THR A 176 -10.40 -11.22 -8.23
N LEU A 177 -9.44 -10.32 -7.98
CA LEU A 177 -9.70 -8.90 -7.73
C LEU A 177 -9.77 -8.06 -9.02
N LEU A 178 -9.25 -8.58 -10.14
CA LEU A 178 -9.22 -7.91 -11.45
C LEU A 178 -10.53 -8.04 -12.22
#